data_a926445d5daa533f0deecb723156e2e9
#
_entry.id   a926445d5daa533f0deecb723156e2e9
#
_cell.length_a   1.000
_cell.length_b   1.000
_cell.length_c   1.000
_cell.angle_alpha   90.00
_cell.angle_beta   90.00
_cell.angle_gamma   90.00
#
_symmetry.space_group_name_H-M   'P 1'
#
loop_
_entity.id
_entity.type
_entity.pdbx_description
1 polymer ?
#
loop_
_entity_poly.entity_id
_entity_poly.type
_entity_poly.pdbx_seq_one_letter_code
_entity_poly.pdbx_strand_id
1 'polypeptide(L)'
;ITPKKKIENAIQVVGTNGKYSLCTTLREIFETAGYKVNMNISPSLKKFNERYYILGKHISDENLYNLLLEVEKINSGQNITFHEFICACFFLEASRNRSDVNILESGLFFRLDASNVLEKNIASVVMPIGIDHKDFLKKGTIDEIVYEKCSHLLNNSKIIISEQNDEVLKKIKNNINDNSSTKIFFNENFIYKKNKYDFVYKDDFGEITLPLPNLSGDFQISNVSTAICTIRNLK
;
A
#
# COMPACT_ATOMS: atom_id res chain seq x y z
N ILE A 1 16.74 -15.50 -12.49
CA ILE A 1 16.54 -14.07 -12.12
C ILE A 1 15.37 -14.01 -11.18
N THR A 2 15.54 -13.42 -10.00
CA THR A 2 14.46 -13.25 -9.03
C THR A 2 13.84 -11.85 -9.27
N PRO A 3 12.68 -11.72 -9.93
CA PRO A 3 12.10 -10.42 -10.31
C PRO A 3 12.00 -9.45 -9.13
N LYS A 4 11.61 -9.95 -7.94
CA LYS A 4 11.48 -9.14 -6.72
C LYS A 4 12.76 -8.37 -6.34
N LYS A 5 13.94 -8.87 -6.67
CA LYS A 5 15.22 -8.18 -6.40
C LYS A 5 15.45 -6.93 -7.24
N LYS A 6 14.64 -6.72 -8.27
CA LYS A 6 14.68 -5.54 -9.13
C LYS A 6 13.65 -4.48 -8.78
N ILE A 7 12.78 -4.77 -7.80
CA ILE A 7 11.78 -3.81 -7.32
C ILE A 7 12.45 -2.95 -6.26
N GLU A 8 12.75 -1.73 -6.63
CA GLU A 8 13.38 -0.72 -5.77
C GLU A 8 12.34 0.32 -5.34
N ASN A 9 12.62 1.06 -4.27
CA ASN A 9 11.78 2.15 -3.77
C ASN A 9 10.31 1.76 -3.63
N ALA A 10 10.06 0.59 -3.02
CA ALA A 10 8.70 0.11 -2.80
C ALA A 10 8.03 0.82 -1.63
N ILE A 11 6.77 1.19 -1.81
CA ILE A 11 5.83 1.61 -0.76
C ILE A 11 4.79 0.50 -0.64
N GLN A 12 4.76 -0.18 0.49
CA GLN A 12 3.81 -1.25 0.76
C GLN A 12 2.63 -0.71 1.57
N VAL A 13 1.42 -0.96 1.11
CA VAL A 13 0.18 -0.42 1.72
C VAL A 13 -0.64 -1.57 2.27
N VAL A 14 -0.87 -1.56 3.58
CA VAL A 14 -1.63 -2.56 4.32
C VAL A 14 -2.78 -1.91 5.08
N GLY A 15 -3.85 -2.64 5.37
CA GLY A 15 -5.01 -2.15 6.10
C GLY A 15 -6.30 -2.87 5.71
N THR A 16 -7.41 -2.47 6.28
CA THR A 16 -8.74 -2.95 5.88
C THR A 16 -9.36 -2.01 4.87
N ASN A 17 -9.43 -0.72 5.17
CA ASN A 17 -10.07 0.29 4.33
C ASN A 17 -9.05 1.35 3.84
N GLY A 18 -9.38 2.03 2.73
CA GLY A 18 -8.63 3.18 2.23
C GLY A 18 -7.34 2.85 1.45
N LYS A 19 -6.91 1.59 1.36
CA LYS A 19 -5.68 1.19 0.64
C LYS A 19 -5.67 1.69 -0.80
N TYR A 20 -6.71 1.36 -1.57
CA TYR A 20 -6.83 1.78 -2.97
C TYR A 20 -6.78 3.32 -3.12
N SER A 21 -7.52 4.05 -2.28
CA SER A 21 -7.52 5.54 -2.30
C SER A 21 -6.14 6.09 -1.98
N LEU A 22 -5.43 5.51 -1.02
CA LEU A 22 -4.05 5.89 -0.72
C LEU A 22 -3.11 5.61 -1.90
N CYS A 23 -3.15 4.40 -2.46
CA CYS A 23 -2.29 4.01 -3.59
C CYS A 23 -2.47 4.96 -4.78
N THR A 24 -3.72 5.27 -5.13
CA THR A 24 -4.01 6.21 -6.24
C THR A 24 -3.58 7.63 -5.91
N THR A 25 -3.77 8.10 -4.69
CA THR A 25 -3.32 9.44 -4.26
C THR A 25 -1.79 9.54 -4.32
N LEU A 26 -1.07 8.55 -3.82
CA LEU A 26 0.40 8.49 -3.90
C LEU A 26 0.86 8.53 -5.36
N ARG A 27 0.26 7.69 -6.21
CA ARG A 27 0.58 7.66 -7.64
C ARG A 27 0.40 9.05 -8.29
N GLU A 28 -0.75 9.67 -8.12
CA GLU A 28 -1.05 10.98 -8.70
C GLU A 28 -0.06 12.06 -8.25
N ILE A 29 0.33 12.07 -6.96
CA ILE A 29 1.30 13.04 -6.46
C ILE A 29 2.68 12.79 -7.06
N PHE A 30 3.15 11.53 -7.11
CA PHE A 30 4.45 11.21 -7.69
C PHE A 30 4.50 11.53 -9.20
N GLU A 31 3.48 11.15 -9.95
CA GLU A 31 3.43 11.40 -11.40
C GLU A 31 3.32 12.91 -11.71
N THR A 32 2.54 13.66 -10.94
CA THR A 32 2.48 15.13 -11.05
C THR A 32 3.83 15.78 -10.76
N ALA A 33 4.64 15.18 -9.89
CA ALA A 33 6.00 15.61 -9.62
C ALA A 33 7.04 15.08 -10.64
N GLY A 34 6.62 14.37 -11.69
CA GLY A 34 7.46 13.88 -12.77
C GLY A 34 8.12 12.51 -12.54
N TYR A 35 7.77 11.80 -11.47
CA TYR A 35 8.28 10.47 -11.19
C TYR A 35 7.53 9.39 -11.98
N LYS A 36 8.26 8.36 -12.41
CA LYS A 36 7.68 7.15 -13.01
C LYS A 36 7.21 6.20 -11.92
N VAL A 37 5.96 5.75 -12.03
CA VAL A 37 5.33 4.90 -11.01
C VAL A 37 4.89 3.58 -11.62
N ASN A 38 5.16 2.47 -10.90
CA ASN A 38 4.46 1.21 -11.06
C ASN A 38 3.54 1.02 -9.84
N MET A 39 2.34 0.50 -10.05
CA MET A 39 1.39 0.28 -8.97
C MET A 39 0.63 -1.04 -9.17
N ASN A 40 0.55 -1.82 -8.09
CA ASN A 40 -0.30 -3.01 -8.00
C ASN A 40 -1.41 -2.78 -6.99
N ILE A 41 -2.64 -3.03 -7.39
CA ILE A 41 -3.85 -2.87 -6.55
C ILE A 41 -4.74 -4.11 -6.61
N SER A 42 -5.58 -4.28 -5.60
CA SER A 42 -6.57 -5.35 -5.55
C SER A 42 -7.76 -5.02 -4.62
N PRO A 43 -9.00 -5.35 -5.02
CA PRO A 43 -9.41 -5.81 -6.36
C PRO A 43 -9.43 -4.68 -7.39
N SER A 44 -9.62 -5.03 -8.67
CA SER A 44 -9.97 -4.07 -9.73
C SER A 44 -11.44 -3.66 -9.63
N LEU A 45 -11.78 -2.44 -10.07
CA LEU A 45 -13.15 -1.91 -10.03
C LEU A 45 -13.99 -2.30 -11.27
N LYS A 46 -13.40 -2.20 -12.46
CA LYS A 46 -14.09 -2.45 -13.74
C LYS A 46 -13.39 -3.51 -14.57
N LYS A 47 -12.09 -3.35 -14.79
CA LYS A 47 -11.29 -4.24 -15.63
C LYS A 47 -10.13 -4.82 -14.84
N PHE A 48 -9.82 -6.07 -15.10
CA PHE A 48 -8.71 -6.77 -14.44
C PHE A 48 -7.36 -6.05 -14.63
N ASN A 49 -7.15 -5.40 -15.77
CA ASN A 49 -5.98 -4.62 -16.12
C ASN A 49 -5.64 -3.51 -15.12
N GLU A 50 -6.64 -2.97 -14.40
CA GLU A 50 -6.45 -1.93 -13.39
C GLU A 50 -5.49 -2.36 -12.27
N ARG A 51 -5.34 -3.69 -12.07
CA ARG A 51 -4.40 -4.25 -11.10
C ARG A 51 -2.95 -3.95 -11.40
N TYR A 52 -2.62 -3.65 -12.67
CA TYR A 52 -1.27 -3.44 -13.15
C TYR A 52 -1.16 -2.07 -13.82
N TYR A 53 -0.70 -1.10 -13.06
CA TYR A 53 -0.35 0.21 -13.58
C TYR A 53 1.17 0.27 -13.75
N ILE A 54 1.62 0.48 -14.98
CA ILE A 54 3.03 0.38 -15.36
C ILE A 54 3.43 1.63 -16.14
N LEU A 55 4.32 2.44 -15.55
CA LEU A 55 4.90 3.63 -16.18
C LEU A 55 3.87 4.55 -16.84
N GLY A 56 2.84 4.96 -16.10
CA GLY A 56 1.86 5.95 -16.57
C GLY A 56 0.60 5.38 -17.22
N LYS A 57 0.43 4.05 -17.31
CA LYS A 57 -0.75 3.44 -17.91
C LYS A 57 -1.09 2.06 -17.35
N HIS A 58 -2.35 1.69 -17.42
CA HIS A 58 -2.76 0.30 -17.18
C HIS A 58 -2.24 -0.60 -18.30
N ILE A 59 -1.88 -1.84 -17.95
CA ILE A 59 -1.44 -2.84 -18.92
C ILE A 59 -2.54 -3.08 -19.97
N SER A 60 -2.18 -3.24 -21.23
CA SER A 60 -3.13 -3.58 -22.30
C SER A 60 -3.61 -5.03 -22.19
N ASP A 61 -4.74 -5.35 -22.81
CA ASP A 61 -5.28 -6.72 -22.84
C ASP A 61 -4.28 -7.70 -23.45
N GLU A 62 -3.62 -7.31 -24.53
CA GLU A 62 -2.61 -8.11 -25.22
C GLU A 62 -1.38 -8.37 -24.31
N ASN A 63 -0.84 -7.33 -23.69
CA ASN A 63 0.31 -7.47 -22.81
C ASN A 63 -0.02 -8.28 -21.56
N LEU A 64 -1.23 -8.10 -21.01
CA LEU A 64 -1.71 -8.88 -19.88
C LEU A 64 -1.82 -10.36 -20.25
N TYR A 65 -2.44 -10.67 -21.40
CA TYR A 65 -2.56 -12.05 -21.87
C TYR A 65 -1.19 -12.73 -22.05
N ASN A 66 -0.25 -12.05 -22.69
CA ASN A 66 1.11 -12.57 -22.90
C ASN A 66 1.85 -12.76 -21.56
N LEU A 67 1.69 -11.83 -20.61
CA LEU A 67 2.27 -11.92 -19.27
C LEU A 67 1.72 -13.11 -18.49
N LEU A 68 0.40 -13.33 -18.52
CA LEU A 68 -0.25 -14.48 -17.87
C LEU A 68 0.27 -15.81 -18.44
N LEU A 69 0.36 -15.94 -19.78
CA LEU A 69 0.90 -17.14 -20.43
C LEU A 69 2.36 -17.39 -20.05
N GLU A 70 3.16 -16.33 -19.99
CA GLU A 70 4.56 -16.45 -19.61
C GLU A 70 4.73 -16.94 -18.16
N VAL A 71 3.99 -16.33 -17.22
CA VAL A 71 4.06 -16.73 -15.81
C VAL A 71 3.54 -18.15 -15.62
N GLU A 72 2.47 -18.54 -16.33
CA GLU A 72 1.96 -19.92 -16.32
C GLU A 72 3.04 -20.92 -16.78
N LYS A 73 3.72 -20.60 -17.86
CA LYS A 73 4.84 -21.41 -18.37
C LYS A 73 5.99 -21.52 -17.35
N ILE A 74 6.32 -20.42 -16.66
CA ILE A 74 7.35 -20.40 -15.61
C ILE A 74 6.90 -21.21 -14.41
N ASN A 75 5.63 -21.10 -14.03
CA ASN A 75 5.03 -21.83 -12.91
C ASN A 75 5.07 -23.35 -13.12
N SER A 76 5.00 -23.80 -14.38
CA SER A 76 5.15 -25.20 -14.77
C SER A 76 4.24 -26.16 -14.00
N GLY A 77 2.99 -25.76 -13.75
CA GLY A 77 1.97 -26.57 -13.07
C GLY A 77 2.14 -26.67 -11.55
N GLN A 78 2.98 -25.83 -10.94
CA GLN A 78 3.09 -25.77 -9.48
C GLN A 78 1.79 -25.25 -8.86
N ASN A 79 1.41 -25.82 -7.72
CA ASN A 79 0.23 -25.36 -6.99
C ASN A 79 0.50 -24.02 -6.33
N ILE A 80 -0.11 -22.97 -6.87
CA ILE A 80 -0.13 -21.62 -6.31
C ILE A 80 -1.56 -21.07 -6.31
N THR A 81 -1.83 -20.16 -5.40
CA THR A 81 -3.13 -19.49 -5.37
C THR A 81 -3.24 -18.46 -6.50
N PHE A 82 -4.46 -18.10 -6.86
CA PHE A 82 -4.69 -17.04 -7.84
C PHE A 82 -4.03 -15.73 -7.45
N HIS A 83 -4.04 -15.37 -6.16
CA HIS A 83 -3.39 -14.16 -5.67
C HIS A 83 -1.86 -14.20 -5.83
N GLU A 84 -1.22 -15.31 -5.50
CA GLU A 84 0.22 -15.52 -5.73
C GLU A 84 0.58 -15.41 -7.20
N PHE A 85 -0.23 -16.03 -8.08
CA PHE A 85 -0.04 -15.98 -9.51
C PHE A 85 -0.07 -14.54 -10.05
N ILE A 86 -1.10 -13.76 -9.70
CA ILE A 86 -1.22 -12.38 -10.18
C ILE A 86 -0.16 -11.44 -9.57
N CYS A 87 0.27 -11.67 -8.33
CA CYS A 87 1.40 -10.95 -7.75
C CYS A 87 2.71 -11.27 -8.48
N ALA A 88 2.96 -12.54 -8.84
CA ALA A 88 4.11 -12.94 -9.64
C ALA A 88 4.13 -12.24 -11.00
N CYS A 89 2.97 -12.13 -11.66
CA CYS A 89 2.81 -11.38 -12.91
C CYS A 89 3.23 -9.91 -12.72
N PHE A 90 2.74 -9.25 -11.68
CA PHE A 90 3.13 -7.86 -11.39
C PHE A 90 4.64 -7.72 -11.18
N PHE A 91 5.23 -8.56 -10.34
CA PHE A 91 6.67 -8.50 -10.07
C PHE A 91 7.51 -8.74 -11.33
N LEU A 92 7.09 -9.66 -12.20
CA LEU A 92 7.78 -9.90 -13.46
C LEU A 92 7.72 -8.66 -14.36
N GLU A 93 6.53 -8.10 -14.57
CA GLU A 93 6.33 -6.93 -15.44
C GLU A 93 7.04 -5.69 -14.89
N ALA A 94 6.89 -5.38 -13.60
CA ALA A 94 7.56 -4.26 -12.95
C ALA A 94 9.10 -4.42 -12.99
N SER A 95 9.62 -5.63 -12.91
CA SER A 95 11.07 -5.89 -13.00
C SER A 95 11.67 -5.55 -14.37
N ARG A 96 10.86 -5.51 -15.40
CA ARG A 96 11.23 -5.14 -16.79
C ARG A 96 11.08 -3.65 -17.04
N ASN A 97 10.17 -3.03 -16.33
CA ASN A 97 9.78 -1.63 -16.47
C ASN A 97 10.23 -0.84 -15.22
N ARG A 98 11.48 -0.40 -15.22
CA ARG A 98 12.03 0.34 -14.09
C ARG A 98 11.27 1.64 -13.85
N SER A 99 10.77 1.80 -12.63
CA SER A 99 10.12 3.02 -12.15
C SER A 99 10.94 3.66 -11.03
N ASP A 100 10.65 4.91 -10.74
CA ASP A 100 11.25 5.63 -9.62
C ASP A 100 10.61 5.19 -8.28
N VAL A 101 9.33 4.79 -8.32
CA VAL A 101 8.56 4.31 -7.15
C VAL A 101 7.67 3.13 -7.56
N ASN A 102 7.59 2.13 -6.69
CA ASN A 102 6.67 1.01 -6.81
C ASN A 102 5.68 1.02 -5.65
N ILE A 103 4.38 1.11 -5.91
CA ILE A 103 3.31 1.12 -4.92
C ILE A 103 2.62 -0.23 -4.92
N LEU A 104 2.60 -0.91 -3.77
CA LEU A 104 2.11 -2.28 -3.63
C LEU A 104 0.99 -2.34 -2.59
N GLU A 105 -0.24 -2.57 -3.05
CA GLU A 105 -1.36 -2.85 -2.16
C GLU A 105 -1.31 -4.31 -1.71
N SER A 106 -1.37 -4.56 -0.38
CA SER A 106 -1.51 -5.92 0.16
C SER A 106 -2.91 -6.49 -0.12
N GLY A 107 -3.00 -7.82 -0.20
CA GLY A 107 -4.27 -8.53 -0.34
C GLY A 107 -5.11 -8.53 0.94
N LEU A 108 -5.45 -9.73 1.45
CA LEU A 108 -6.29 -9.88 2.66
C LEU A 108 -5.56 -9.43 3.94
N PHE A 109 -4.32 -9.89 4.06
CA PHE A 109 -3.43 -9.63 5.20
C PHE A 109 -2.08 -9.14 4.69
N PHE A 110 -0.99 -9.33 5.48
CA PHE A 110 0.33 -8.92 5.03
C PHE A 110 1.43 -9.94 5.37
N ARG A 111 1.37 -10.54 6.54
CA ARG A 111 2.43 -11.44 7.05
C ARG A 111 2.85 -12.53 6.06
N LEU A 112 1.88 -13.20 5.45
CA LEU A 112 2.07 -14.24 4.44
C LEU A 112 1.53 -13.85 3.07
N ASP A 113 1.35 -12.56 2.83
CA ASP A 113 0.84 -12.06 1.56
C ASP A 113 1.89 -12.19 0.45
N ALA A 114 1.44 -12.53 -0.75
CA ALA A 114 2.31 -12.65 -1.92
C ALA A 114 3.00 -11.32 -2.31
N SER A 115 2.47 -10.17 -1.87
CA SER A 115 3.12 -8.86 -2.03
C SER A 115 4.24 -8.62 -1.01
N ASN A 116 4.28 -9.40 0.09
CA ASN A 116 5.29 -9.26 1.16
C ASN A 116 6.52 -10.17 0.92
N VAL A 117 7.07 -10.12 -0.28
CA VAL A 117 8.25 -10.90 -0.69
C VAL A 117 9.52 -10.06 -0.83
N LEU A 118 9.42 -8.77 -0.60
CA LEU A 118 10.55 -7.84 -0.71
C LEU A 118 11.46 -7.97 0.52
N GLU A 119 12.75 -7.75 0.31
CA GLU A 119 13.75 -7.72 1.38
C GLU A 119 13.89 -6.33 2.00
N LYS A 120 13.47 -5.28 1.29
CA LYS A 120 13.48 -3.87 1.71
C LYS A 120 12.38 -3.08 1.02
N ASN A 121 11.94 -2.04 1.68
CA ASN A 121 11.07 -1.00 1.13
C ASN A 121 11.51 0.37 1.64
N ILE A 122 10.94 1.44 1.09
CA ILE A 122 11.17 2.81 1.58
C ILE A 122 10.10 3.22 2.60
N ALA A 123 8.90 2.64 2.50
CA ALA A 123 7.83 2.84 3.46
C ALA A 123 6.85 1.66 3.50
N SER A 124 6.31 1.42 4.69
CA SER A 124 5.09 0.64 4.93
C SER A 124 4.02 1.58 5.47
N VAL A 125 2.85 1.60 4.81
CA VAL A 125 1.74 2.47 5.23
C VAL A 125 0.60 1.62 5.75
N VAL A 126 0.25 1.81 7.01
CA VAL A 126 -0.84 1.10 7.69
C VAL A 126 -2.09 1.96 7.67
N MET A 127 -3.01 1.62 6.78
CA MET A 127 -4.32 2.24 6.65
C MET A 127 -5.28 1.73 7.74
N PRO A 128 -6.48 2.33 7.92
CA PRO A 128 -7.43 1.91 8.95
C PRO A 128 -7.65 0.41 8.97
N ILE A 129 -7.49 -0.20 10.15
CA ILE A 129 -7.72 -1.63 10.39
C ILE A 129 -9.05 -1.80 11.12
N GLY A 130 -9.88 -2.68 10.60
CA GLY A 130 -11.16 -3.10 11.19
C GLY A 130 -11.36 -4.61 11.08
N ILE A 131 -12.50 -5.08 11.56
CA ILE A 131 -12.88 -6.49 11.44
C ILE A 131 -13.22 -6.81 9.99
N ASP A 132 -12.44 -7.70 9.38
CA ASP A 132 -12.60 -8.16 8.01
C ASP A 132 -11.98 -9.56 7.85
N HIS A 133 -12.38 -10.30 6.83
CA HIS A 133 -11.82 -11.61 6.47
C HIS A 133 -11.70 -12.62 7.62
N LYS A 134 -12.65 -12.59 8.56
CA LYS A 134 -12.65 -13.44 9.78
C LYS A 134 -12.55 -14.94 9.48
N ASP A 135 -13.14 -15.36 8.35
CA ASP A 135 -13.21 -16.77 7.96
C ASP A 135 -11.84 -17.38 7.63
N PHE A 136 -10.82 -16.55 7.42
CA PHE A 136 -9.44 -16.96 7.19
C PHE A 136 -8.60 -17.00 8.48
N LEU A 137 -9.19 -16.72 9.64
CA LEU A 137 -8.52 -16.63 10.93
C LEU A 137 -9.02 -17.68 11.90
N LYS A 138 -8.20 -18.05 12.88
CA LYS A 138 -8.58 -19.06 13.88
C LYS A 138 -9.67 -18.57 14.83
N LYS A 139 -9.59 -17.31 15.26
CA LYS A 139 -10.53 -16.69 16.20
C LYS A 139 -11.31 -15.55 15.58
N GLY A 140 -10.87 -14.99 14.47
CA GLY A 140 -11.50 -13.85 13.80
C GLY A 140 -11.50 -12.57 14.61
N THR A 141 -10.53 -12.41 15.51
CA THR A 141 -10.44 -11.26 16.42
C THR A 141 -9.65 -10.12 15.81
N ILE A 142 -9.87 -8.90 16.33
CA ILE A 142 -9.09 -7.73 15.91
C ILE A 142 -7.59 -7.90 16.23
N ASP A 143 -7.24 -8.63 17.30
CA ASP A 143 -5.85 -8.95 17.64
C ASP A 143 -5.17 -9.78 16.56
N GLU A 144 -5.85 -10.83 16.07
CA GLU A 144 -5.33 -11.64 14.97
C GLU A 144 -5.19 -10.82 13.68
N ILE A 145 -6.18 -9.97 13.36
CA ILE A 145 -6.14 -9.13 12.17
C ILE A 145 -4.96 -8.15 12.24
N VAL A 146 -4.77 -7.49 13.38
CA VAL A 146 -3.62 -6.57 13.57
C VAL A 146 -2.30 -7.33 13.49
N TYR A 147 -2.20 -8.52 14.08
CA TYR A 147 -1.01 -9.36 13.99
C TYR A 147 -0.71 -9.73 12.54
N GLU A 148 -1.68 -10.25 11.78
CA GLU A 148 -1.50 -10.64 10.39
C GLU A 148 -1.15 -9.46 9.47
N LYS A 149 -1.60 -8.24 9.81
CA LYS A 149 -1.32 -7.04 9.01
C LYS A 149 -0.03 -6.31 9.41
N CYS A 150 0.41 -6.39 10.66
CA CYS A 150 1.48 -5.52 11.17
C CYS A 150 2.75 -6.24 11.65
N SER A 151 2.70 -7.53 12.00
CA SER A 151 3.84 -8.23 12.62
C SER A 151 5.06 -8.42 11.72
N HIS A 152 4.89 -8.32 10.39
CA HIS A 152 5.96 -8.55 9.41
C HIS A 152 6.20 -7.34 8.49
N LEU A 153 5.93 -6.13 8.99
CA LEU A 153 6.38 -4.91 8.31
C LEU A 153 7.91 -4.88 8.28
N LEU A 154 8.46 -4.47 7.14
CA LEU A 154 9.90 -4.50 6.94
C LEU A 154 10.62 -3.51 7.88
N ASN A 155 11.81 -3.92 8.32
CA ASN A 155 12.69 -3.11 9.15
C ASN A 155 13.48 -2.07 8.31
N ASN A 156 14.07 -1.08 9.02
CA ASN A 156 14.93 -0.06 8.42
C ASN A 156 14.25 0.77 7.32
N SER A 157 12.97 1.04 7.49
CA SER A 157 12.15 1.85 6.59
C SER A 157 11.37 2.91 7.36
N LYS A 158 10.36 3.50 6.74
CA LYS A 158 9.36 4.34 7.42
C LYS A 158 8.08 3.53 7.61
N ILE A 159 7.50 3.56 8.79
CA ILE A 159 6.16 3.00 9.05
C ILE A 159 5.22 4.15 9.36
N ILE A 160 4.32 4.43 8.43
CA ILE A 160 3.31 5.48 8.56
C ILE A 160 1.99 4.84 8.98
N ILE A 161 1.45 5.25 10.10
CA ILE A 161 0.18 4.75 10.64
C ILE A 161 -0.87 5.85 10.49
N SER A 162 -1.86 5.59 9.64
CA SER A 162 -3.02 6.46 9.45
C SER A 162 -3.88 6.53 10.71
N GLU A 163 -4.94 7.34 10.66
CA GLU A 163 -5.97 7.39 11.69
C GLU A 163 -6.51 5.98 12.01
N GLN A 164 -6.56 5.64 13.30
CA GLN A 164 -7.00 4.35 13.82
C GLN A 164 -7.95 4.56 15.00
N ASN A 165 -8.78 3.58 15.28
CA ASN A 165 -9.44 3.50 16.59
C ASN A 165 -8.38 3.28 17.68
N ASP A 166 -8.57 3.87 18.87
CA ASP A 166 -7.60 3.85 19.97
C ASP A 166 -7.20 2.43 20.40
N GLU A 167 -8.15 1.51 20.45
CA GLU A 167 -7.89 0.10 20.79
C GLU A 167 -6.99 -0.54 19.72
N VAL A 168 -7.31 -0.33 18.44
CA VAL A 168 -6.53 -0.84 17.31
C VAL A 168 -5.13 -0.22 17.29
N LEU A 169 -5.02 1.09 17.53
CA LEU A 169 -3.74 1.78 17.60
C LEU A 169 -2.82 1.18 18.66
N LYS A 170 -3.35 0.91 19.86
CA LYS A 170 -2.59 0.25 20.93
C LYS A 170 -2.08 -1.13 20.51
N LYS A 171 -2.90 -1.92 19.82
CA LYS A 171 -2.52 -3.24 19.30
C LYS A 171 -1.47 -3.14 18.21
N ILE A 172 -1.59 -2.16 17.29
CA ILE A 172 -0.58 -1.88 16.27
C ILE A 172 0.75 -1.55 16.92
N LYS A 173 0.78 -0.60 17.87
CA LYS A 173 2.01 -0.21 18.58
C LYS A 173 2.71 -1.40 19.21
N ASN A 174 1.96 -2.30 19.86
CA ASN A 174 2.52 -3.52 20.45
C ASN A 174 3.14 -4.47 19.39
N ASN A 175 2.52 -4.61 18.22
CA ASN A 175 3.01 -5.51 17.17
C ASN A 175 4.25 -4.98 16.42
N ILE A 176 4.45 -3.66 16.40
CA ILE A 176 5.61 -3.03 15.71
C ILE A 176 6.66 -2.51 16.68
N ASN A 177 6.54 -2.79 17.98
CA ASN A 177 7.43 -2.24 19.00
C ASN A 177 8.91 -2.55 18.73
N ASP A 178 9.21 -3.80 18.40
CA ASP A 178 10.58 -4.29 18.15
C ASP A 178 11.09 -4.01 16.73
N ASN A 179 10.26 -3.40 15.86
CA ASN A 179 10.66 -3.04 14.52
C ASN A 179 11.58 -1.81 14.54
N SER A 180 12.76 -1.89 13.91
CA SER A 180 13.79 -0.85 13.90
C SER A 180 13.46 0.35 12.98
N SER A 181 12.32 0.35 12.31
CA SER A 181 11.87 1.44 11.43
C SER A 181 11.50 2.71 12.20
N THR A 182 11.59 3.86 11.54
CA THR A 182 10.99 5.11 12.04
C THR A 182 9.47 5.01 11.96
N LYS A 183 8.80 5.19 13.09
CA LYS A 183 7.35 5.10 13.22
C LYS A 183 6.72 6.49 13.27
N ILE A 184 5.70 6.72 12.45
CA ILE A 184 5.04 8.01 12.25
C ILE A 184 3.55 7.79 12.42
N PHE A 185 2.95 8.39 13.43
CA PHE A 185 1.56 8.17 13.82
C PHE A 185 0.70 9.39 13.57
N PHE A 186 -0.52 9.16 13.09
CA PHE A 186 -1.58 10.15 13.12
C PHE A 186 -1.84 10.62 14.57
N ASN A 187 -2.18 11.90 14.75
CA ASN A 187 -2.32 12.62 16.02
C ASN A 187 -1.05 12.79 16.87
N GLU A 188 0.07 12.19 16.48
CA GLU A 188 1.36 12.39 17.16
C GLU A 188 2.34 13.16 16.27
N ASN A 189 2.53 12.73 15.02
CA ASN A 189 3.50 13.30 14.09
C ASN A 189 2.85 14.09 12.95
N PHE A 190 1.59 13.80 12.64
CA PHE A 190 0.80 14.56 11.68
C PHE A 190 -0.67 14.57 12.06
N ILE A 191 -1.34 15.65 11.67
CA ILE A 191 -2.78 15.84 11.88
C ILE A 191 -3.41 16.51 10.68
N TYR A 192 -4.73 16.45 10.59
CA TYR A 192 -5.50 17.32 9.70
C TYR A 192 -6.68 17.93 10.42
N LYS A 193 -7.16 19.07 9.90
CA LYS A 193 -8.40 19.73 10.36
C LYS A 193 -9.24 20.08 9.16
N LYS A 194 -10.44 19.51 9.07
CA LYS A 194 -11.43 19.84 8.05
C LYS A 194 -12.07 21.19 8.34
N ASN A 195 -12.16 22.02 7.33
CA ASN A 195 -12.96 23.22 7.28
C ASN A 195 -14.15 23.03 6.29
N LYS A 196 -14.93 24.09 6.06
CA LYS A 196 -16.10 24.00 5.19
C LYS A 196 -15.76 23.71 3.72
N TYR A 197 -14.66 24.26 3.20
CA TYR A 197 -14.29 24.20 1.77
C TYR A 197 -12.88 23.66 1.52
N ASP A 198 -12.10 23.49 2.59
CA ASP A 198 -10.72 23.05 2.54
C ASP A 198 -10.39 22.18 3.78
N PHE A 199 -9.16 21.71 3.83
CA PHE A 199 -8.61 21.15 5.06
C PHE A 199 -7.17 21.61 5.25
N VAL A 200 -6.75 21.68 6.51
CA VAL A 200 -5.39 22.02 6.90
C VAL A 200 -4.68 20.74 7.30
N TYR A 201 -3.59 20.41 6.64
CA TYR A 201 -2.66 19.34 7.03
C TYR A 201 -1.47 19.96 7.76
N LYS A 202 -1.00 19.32 8.84
CA LYS A 202 0.16 19.76 9.61
C LYS A 202 1.02 18.57 10.05
N ASP A 203 2.34 18.72 9.95
CA ASP A 203 3.36 17.81 10.47
C ASP A 203 4.61 18.60 10.93
N ASP A 204 5.70 17.90 11.26
CA ASP A 204 6.96 18.49 11.69
C ASP A 204 7.62 19.37 10.59
N PHE A 205 7.24 19.20 9.33
CA PHE A 205 7.76 20.02 8.21
C PHE A 205 6.93 21.28 7.95
N GLY A 206 5.85 21.50 8.70
CA GLY A 206 4.98 22.68 8.62
C GLY A 206 3.53 22.38 8.23
N GLU A 207 2.79 23.42 7.90
CA GLU A 207 1.36 23.40 7.65
C GLU A 207 1.06 23.71 6.18
N ILE A 208 0.03 23.04 5.61
CA ILE A 208 -0.45 23.25 4.25
C ILE A 208 -1.97 23.26 4.25
N THR A 209 -2.58 24.28 3.65
CA THR A 209 -4.02 24.32 3.38
C THR A 209 -4.30 23.79 1.98
N LEU A 210 -5.22 22.85 1.86
CA LEU A 210 -5.52 22.12 0.62
C LEU A 210 -7.04 22.09 0.38
N PRO A 211 -7.49 22.09 -0.89
CA PRO A 211 -8.90 21.88 -1.20
C PRO A 211 -9.37 20.51 -0.73
N LEU A 212 -10.66 20.37 -0.45
CA LEU A 212 -11.24 19.07 -0.14
C LEU A 212 -11.01 18.07 -1.30
N PRO A 213 -10.78 16.79 -1.01
CA PRO A 213 -10.67 15.76 -2.03
C PRO A 213 -11.93 15.70 -2.91
N ASN A 214 -11.77 15.46 -4.21
CA ASN A 214 -12.89 15.30 -5.13
C ASN A 214 -13.75 14.06 -4.83
N LEU A 215 -13.17 13.03 -4.22
CA LEU A 215 -13.91 11.86 -3.76
C LEU A 215 -14.69 12.18 -2.49
N SER A 216 -15.97 11.83 -2.49
CA SER A 216 -16.86 12.08 -1.35
C SER A 216 -16.49 11.24 -0.12
N GLY A 217 -16.69 11.82 1.05
CA GLY A 217 -16.50 11.18 2.35
C GLY A 217 -15.33 11.76 3.16
N ASP A 218 -15.57 12.02 4.43
CA ASP A 218 -14.58 12.64 5.32
C ASP A 218 -13.32 11.81 5.50
N PHE A 219 -13.45 10.48 5.40
CA PHE A 219 -12.32 9.54 5.42
C PHE A 219 -11.33 9.77 4.27
N GLN A 220 -11.73 10.44 3.18
CA GLN A 220 -10.81 10.76 2.09
C GLN A 220 -9.79 11.82 2.50
N ILE A 221 -10.12 12.70 3.44
CA ILE A 221 -9.16 13.67 3.98
C ILE A 221 -8.07 12.92 4.77
N SER A 222 -8.45 11.91 5.57
CA SER A 222 -7.52 11.03 6.26
C SER A 222 -6.61 10.28 5.26
N ASN A 223 -7.17 9.73 4.18
CA ASN A 223 -6.40 9.03 3.15
C ASN A 223 -5.38 9.96 2.47
N VAL A 224 -5.81 11.17 2.06
CA VAL A 224 -4.93 12.16 1.44
C VAL A 224 -3.87 12.66 2.42
N SER A 225 -4.24 12.93 3.68
CA SER A 225 -3.29 13.35 4.72
C SER A 225 -2.23 12.29 4.98
N THR A 226 -2.60 11.01 4.97
CA THR A 226 -1.66 9.89 5.09
C THR A 226 -0.72 9.80 3.89
N ALA A 227 -1.21 10.07 2.66
CA ALA A 227 -0.36 10.12 1.48
C ALA A 227 0.64 11.28 1.54
N ILE A 228 0.22 12.46 1.95
CA ILE A 228 1.08 13.64 2.14
C ILE A 228 2.17 13.32 3.18
N CYS A 229 1.77 12.78 4.33
CA CYS A 229 2.70 12.37 5.38
C CYS A 229 3.74 11.37 4.84
N THR A 230 3.29 10.37 4.08
CA THR A 230 4.17 9.37 3.47
C THR A 230 5.23 10.06 2.61
N ILE A 231 4.82 10.89 1.65
CA ILE A 231 5.74 11.53 0.70
C ILE A 231 6.71 12.50 1.40
N ARG A 232 6.23 13.31 2.34
CA ARG A 232 7.06 14.27 3.08
C ARG A 232 8.14 13.59 3.92
N ASN A 233 7.92 12.35 4.33
CA ASN A 233 8.87 11.56 5.10
C ASN A 233 9.81 10.67 4.24
N LEU A 234 9.67 10.64 2.92
CA LEU A 234 10.56 9.89 2.03
C LEU A 234 11.82 10.65 1.59
N LYS A 235 12.04 11.82 2.13
CA LYS A 235 13.22 12.66 1.84
C LYS A 235 14.50 12.08 2.43
#